data_fb3e67fa7fc1d7a10ce63923fee3ad8b
#
_entry.id   fb3e67fa7fc1d7a10ce63923fee3ad8b
#
_cell.length_a   1.000
_cell.length_b   1.000
_cell.length_c   1.000
_cell.angle_alpha   90.00
_cell.angle_beta   90.00
_cell.angle_gamma   90.00
#
_symmetry.space_group_name_H-M   'P 1'
#
loop_
_entity.id
_entity.type
_entity.pdbx_description
1 polymer ?
#
loop_
_entity_poly.entity_id
_entity_poly.type
_entity_poly.pdbx_seq_one_letter_code
_entity_poly.pdbx_strand_id
1 'polypeptide(L)'
;MKTTYEWKALPWRKLARRVFKLQKRIYQATVRGDKKAVRRLQRLMMTSWSAKCLAVRRVTQDNRGKKTAGIDGQAALTPLERLALVRKLCLGNKAKPSRRVWIPKPGSEERRPLAIPTLHDRALQALVKQALEPEWEAKFEPNSYGFRPGRSTRDAIQAIFLAIKQQPKYVLETDIAKCFECINHKALCQKLNTSPSLARQIRAWLKAGVMEGNQFHATPTGAAQGSVISPLLANIALHGMEADLRKRFGNKPQPILVRYADDLVVLHKDLEVIESAQQFLTQWLIPMGLELKPSKTRITHTLVPYQGAVGFDFLGYEIRQFPMGKTHAKQGFKTIIKPSREAQRHHYRRLREICKTHQTASQAVLIDRLKPIIRGWANYYSNVCSKATYTVMDNRIYSKLRAWSRRRHSNKNRHWIACKYWLVGVGGGWVFAARLPGKTLRLVQHIQTPIKRHIKVQSTRSPYDGDWVYWARRMAHHPTIKPTVSRLLKRQSGKCAYCCSPFYPEDRWEVHHLDRNPNNYHPSNLGLLHRHCHDLVHSCLDDSHRFVEKPDELKDSRPVLQPSLRGDPQA
;
A
#
# COMPACT_ATOMS: atom_id res chain seq x y z
N MET A 1 -7.56 -41.95 -10.19
CA MET A 1 -8.72 -41.15 -9.72
C MET A 1 -8.34 -39.67 -9.76
N LYS A 2 -8.94 -38.86 -10.64
CA LYS A 2 -8.75 -37.41 -10.65
C LYS A 2 -9.59 -36.83 -9.52
N THR A 3 -8.97 -36.43 -8.41
CA THR A 3 -9.63 -35.73 -7.30
C THR A 3 -10.32 -34.48 -7.85
N THR A 4 -11.64 -34.48 -7.87
CA THR A 4 -12.47 -33.34 -8.26
C THR A 4 -12.44 -32.35 -7.12
N TYR A 5 -11.54 -31.36 -7.20
CA TYR A 5 -11.47 -30.31 -6.18
C TYR A 5 -12.64 -29.34 -6.33
N GLU A 6 -13.43 -29.20 -5.29
CA GLU A 6 -14.36 -28.08 -5.23
C GLU A 6 -13.61 -26.78 -4.97
N TRP A 7 -13.95 -25.72 -5.71
CA TRP A 7 -13.30 -24.40 -5.55
C TRP A 7 -13.32 -23.87 -4.12
N LYS A 8 -14.42 -24.10 -3.39
CA LYS A 8 -14.58 -23.63 -2.00
C LYS A 8 -13.67 -24.38 -1.03
N ALA A 9 -13.42 -25.66 -1.28
CA ALA A 9 -12.61 -26.56 -0.45
C ALA A 9 -11.11 -26.46 -0.71
N LEU A 10 -10.66 -25.63 -1.68
CA LEU A 10 -9.25 -25.48 -1.99
C LEU A 10 -8.44 -24.97 -0.76
N PRO A 11 -7.28 -25.56 -0.45
CA PRO A 11 -6.44 -25.18 0.68
C PRO A 11 -5.67 -23.88 0.37
N TRP A 12 -6.37 -22.77 0.24
CA TRP A 12 -5.87 -21.47 -0.20
C TRP A 12 -4.59 -21.02 0.48
N ARG A 13 -4.48 -21.28 1.78
CA ARG A 13 -3.30 -20.94 2.55
C ARG A 13 -2.08 -21.74 2.12
N LYS A 14 -2.25 -23.04 1.83
CA LYS A 14 -1.19 -23.91 1.32
C LYS A 14 -0.75 -23.45 -0.08
N LEU A 15 -1.73 -23.08 -0.93
CA LEU A 15 -1.45 -22.54 -2.26
C LEU A 15 -0.68 -21.21 -2.17
N ALA A 16 -1.13 -20.27 -1.34
CA ALA A 16 -0.45 -18.99 -1.14
C ALA A 16 1.00 -19.15 -0.64
N ARG A 17 1.25 -20.08 0.29
CA ARG A 17 2.61 -20.38 0.75
C ARG A 17 3.51 -20.92 -0.36
N ARG A 18 3.01 -21.83 -1.20
CA ARG A 18 3.78 -22.39 -2.33
C ARG A 18 4.19 -21.30 -3.31
N VAL A 19 3.24 -20.44 -3.67
CA VAL A 19 3.51 -19.33 -4.59
C VAL A 19 4.49 -18.34 -3.98
N PHE A 20 4.30 -17.97 -2.71
CA PHE A 20 5.21 -17.06 -2.03
C PHE A 20 6.65 -17.61 -1.92
N LYS A 21 6.81 -18.92 -1.69
CA LYS A 21 8.14 -19.56 -1.72
C LYS A 21 8.82 -19.43 -3.08
N LEU A 22 8.07 -19.57 -4.19
CA LEU A 22 8.61 -19.35 -5.53
C LEU A 22 8.97 -17.89 -5.76
N GLN A 23 8.13 -16.95 -5.33
CA GLN A 23 8.38 -15.52 -5.43
C GLN A 23 9.64 -15.11 -4.66
N LYS A 24 9.81 -15.60 -3.42
CA LYS A 24 11.05 -15.40 -2.64
C LYS A 24 12.29 -15.91 -3.39
N ARG A 25 12.22 -17.10 -4.00
CA ARG A 25 13.34 -17.67 -4.76
C ARG A 25 13.67 -16.86 -6.01
N ILE A 26 12.65 -16.33 -6.73
CA ILE A 26 12.85 -15.43 -7.87
C ILE A 26 13.59 -14.17 -7.41
N TYR A 27 13.12 -13.53 -6.33
CA TYR A 27 13.74 -12.35 -5.75
C TYR A 27 15.21 -12.62 -5.39
N GLN A 28 15.48 -13.69 -4.64
CA GLN A 28 16.83 -14.06 -4.21
C GLN A 28 17.76 -14.37 -5.39
N ALA A 29 17.27 -15.07 -6.41
CA ALA A 29 18.02 -15.34 -7.63
C ALA A 29 18.36 -14.04 -8.38
N THR A 30 17.42 -13.06 -8.39
CA THR A 30 17.66 -11.74 -9.00
C THR A 30 18.72 -10.96 -8.23
N VAL A 31 18.67 -10.94 -6.90
CA VAL A 31 19.68 -10.27 -6.06
C VAL A 31 21.08 -10.84 -6.31
N ARG A 32 21.19 -12.16 -6.53
CA ARG A 32 22.47 -12.83 -6.88
C ARG A 32 22.90 -12.65 -8.34
N GLY A 33 22.10 -12.00 -9.18
CA GLY A 33 22.38 -11.85 -10.61
C GLY A 33 22.17 -13.11 -11.46
N ASP A 34 21.60 -14.19 -10.90
CA ASP A 34 21.41 -15.47 -11.60
C ASP A 34 20.18 -15.42 -12.53
N LYS A 35 20.40 -14.88 -13.72
CA LYS A 35 19.37 -14.75 -14.76
C LYS A 35 18.79 -16.10 -15.20
N LYS A 36 19.61 -17.17 -15.23
CA LYS A 36 19.15 -18.52 -15.64
C LYS A 36 18.16 -19.09 -14.62
N ALA A 37 18.46 -19.00 -13.32
CA ALA A 37 17.55 -19.42 -12.26
C ALA A 37 16.25 -18.57 -12.25
N VAL A 38 16.34 -17.24 -12.42
CA VAL A 38 15.15 -16.38 -12.53
C VAL A 38 14.23 -16.88 -13.64
N ARG A 39 14.74 -17.10 -14.87
CA ARG A 39 13.94 -17.58 -16.01
C ARG A 39 13.32 -18.96 -15.77
N ARG A 40 14.06 -19.88 -15.16
CA ARG A 40 13.56 -21.21 -14.79
C ARG A 40 12.44 -21.13 -13.75
N LEU A 41 12.60 -20.32 -12.71
CA LEU A 41 11.60 -20.15 -11.66
C LEU A 41 10.35 -19.41 -12.17
N GLN A 42 10.49 -18.43 -13.05
CA GLN A 42 9.37 -17.78 -13.72
C GLN A 42 8.57 -18.76 -14.57
N ARG A 43 9.24 -19.64 -15.33
CA ARG A 43 8.58 -20.69 -16.10
C ARG A 43 7.80 -21.64 -15.19
N LEU A 44 8.41 -22.07 -14.08
CA LEU A 44 7.74 -22.89 -13.07
C LEU A 44 6.52 -22.18 -12.46
N MET A 45 6.60 -20.87 -12.23
CA MET A 45 5.45 -20.07 -11.76
C MET A 45 4.30 -20.11 -12.76
N MET A 46 4.58 -19.96 -14.05
CA MET A 46 3.57 -19.96 -15.12
C MET A 46 2.85 -21.31 -15.27
N THR A 47 3.53 -22.42 -14.99
CA THR A 47 2.92 -23.77 -15.04
C THR A 47 2.29 -24.20 -13.72
N SER A 48 2.62 -23.52 -12.60
CA SER A 48 2.15 -23.85 -11.25
C SER A 48 0.64 -23.74 -11.12
N TRP A 49 -0.03 -24.85 -10.82
CA TRP A 49 -1.46 -24.88 -10.54
C TRP A 49 -1.83 -23.94 -9.37
N SER A 50 -1.00 -23.89 -8.32
CA SER A 50 -1.20 -22.99 -7.18
C SER A 50 -1.20 -21.52 -7.59
N ALA A 51 -0.29 -21.12 -8.49
CA ALA A 51 -0.19 -19.74 -8.98
C ALA A 51 -1.38 -19.39 -9.87
N LYS A 52 -1.81 -20.31 -10.75
CA LYS A 52 -3.01 -20.15 -11.60
C LYS A 52 -4.27 -19.98 -10.75
N CYS A 53 -4.45 -20.82 -9.70
CA CYS A 53 -5.60 -20.70 -8.78
C CYS A 53 -5.63 -19.34 -8.08
N LEU A 54 -4.49 -18.86 -7.55
CA LEU A 54 -4.42 -17.55 -6.91
C LEU A 54 -4.67 -16.40 -7.87
N ALA A 55 -4.19 -16.50 -9.10
CA ALA A 55 -4.44 -15.51 -10.14
C ALA A 55 -5.94 -15.39 -10.48
N VAL A 56 -6.61 -16.52 -10.69
CA VAL A 56 -8.05 -16.57 -10.94
C VAL A 56 -8.83 -16.06 -9.74
N ARG A 57 -8.52 -16.52 -8.53
CA ARG A 57 -9.15 -16.05 -7.30
C ARG A 57 -9.05 -14.54 -7.14
N ARG A 58 -7.85 -13.95 -7.34
CA ARG A 58 -7.62 -12.52 -7.22
C ARG A 58 -8.56 -11.71 -8.12
N VAL A 59 -8.76 -12.16 -9.35
CA VAL A 59 -9.55 -11.44 -10.35
C VAL A 59 -11.06 -11.66 -10.18
N THR A 60 -11.46 -12.90 -9.84
CA THR A 60 -12.89 -13.30 -9.82
C THR A 60 -13.55 -13.20 -8.44
N GLN A 61 -12.77 -13.07 -7.35
CA GLN A 61 -13.30 -13.01 -5.97
C GLN A 61 -12.79 -11.82 -5.17
N ASP A 62 -11.46 -11.61 -5.12
CA ASP A 62 -10.86 -10.67 -4.19
C ASP A 62 -10.93 -9.22 -4.71
N ASN A 63 -10.90 -9.04 -6.04
CA ASN A 63 -10.91 -7.71 -6.66
C ASN A 63 -12.34 -7.14 -6.74
N ARG A 64 -12.49 -5.83 -6.52
CA ARG A 64 -13.77 -5.11 -6.69
C ARG A 64 -14.30 -5.18 -8.13
N GLY A 65 -13.42 -5.25 -9.14
CA GLY A 65 -13.77 -5.39 -10.55
C GLY A 65 -14.33 -6.76 -10.97
N LYS A 66 -14.58 -7.70 -10.03
CA LYS A 66 -15.09 -9.04 -10.32
C LYS A 66 -16.44 -9.09 -11.06
N LYS A 67 -17.25 -8.05 -10.87
CA LYS A 67 -18.57 -7.91 -11.53
C LYS A 67 -18.51 -7.13 -12.86
N THR A 68 -17.32 -6.67 -13.27
CA THR A 68 -17.16 -5.87 -14.49
C THR A 68 -16.70 -6.75 -15.63
N ALA A 69 -17.52 -6.90 -16.64
CA ALA A 69 -17.22 -7.70 -17.83
C ALA A 69 -16.24 -6.99 -18.78
N GLY A 70 -15.41 -7.76 -19.50
CA GLY A 70 -14.66 -7.29 -20.66
C GLY A 70 -15.56 -7.17 -21.91
N ILE A 71 -14.96 -7.25 -23.10
CA ILE A 71 -15.72 -7.27 -24.38
C ILE A 71 -16.52 -8.56 -24.58
N ASP A 72 -16.15 -9.63 -23.87
CA ASP A 72 -16.76 -10.96 -23.91
C ASP A 72 -18.01 -11.09 -23.04
N GLY A 73 -18.44 -10.02 -22.36
CA GLY A 73 -19.60 -10.02 -21.47
C GLY A 73 -19.44 -10.86 -20.21
N GLN A 74 -18.33 -11.59 -20.05
CA GLN A 74 -18.13 -12.51 -18.93
C GLN A 74 -17.82 -11.78 -17.63
N ALA A 75 -18.62 -12.05 -16.60
CA ALA A 75 -18.44 -11.55 -15.24
C ALA A 75 -18.99 -12.57 -14.23
N ALA A 76 -18.63 -12.43 -12.96
CA ALA A 76 -19.21 -13.20 -11.85
C ALA A 76 -19.20 -14.73 -12.02
N LEU A 77 -18.04 -15.30 -12.39
CA LEU A 77 -17.88 -16.75 -12.63
C LEU A 77 -18.31 -17.62 -11.46
N THR A 78 -18.96 -18.74 -11.77
CA THR A 78 -19.29 -19.84 -10.84
C THR A 78 -18.01 -20.57 -10.36
N PRO A 79 -18.06 -21.37 -9.30
CA PRO A 79 -16.94 -22.18 -8.85
C PRO A 79 -16.36 -23.12 -9.93
N LEU A 80 -17.21 -23.74 -10.75
CA LEU A 80 -16.80 -24.65 -11.84
C LEU A 80 -16.12 -23.87 -12.97
N GLU A 81 -16.67 -22.73 -13.37
CA GLU A 81 -16.06 -21.86 -14.40
C GLU A 81 -14.69 -21.32 -13.97
N ARG A 82 -14.50 -21.03 -12.68
CA ARG A 82 -13.18 -20.64 -12.15
C ARG A 82 -12.16 -21.76 -12.29
N LEU A 83 -12.52 -23.01 -11.98
CA LEU A 83 -11.64 -24.16 -12.19
C LEU A 83 -11.36 -24.41 -13.67
N ALA A 84 -12.34 -24.25 -14.55
CA ALA A 84 -12.16 -24.31 -15.99
C ALA A 84 -11.20 -23.22 -16.48
N LEU A 85 -11.33 -21.98 -15.95
CA LEU A 85 -10.41 -20.89 -16.27
C LEU A 85 -8.98 -21.19 -15.80
N VAL A 86 -8.77 -21.77 -14.60
CA VAL A 86 -7.44 -22.19 -14.13
C VAL A 86 -6.77 -23.15 -15.11
N ARG A 87 -7.51 -24.11 -15.67
CA ARG A 87 -6.98 -25.07 -16.64
C ARG A 87 -6.62 -24.41 -17.98
N LYS A 88 -7.40 -23.40 -18.42
CA LYS A 88 -7.21 -22.66 -19.67
C LYS A 88 -6.07 -21.64 -19.63
N LEU A 89 -5.56 -21.25 -18.42
CA LEU A 89 -4.49 -20.26 -18.32
C LEU A 89 -3.18 -20.80 -18.89
N CYS A 90 -2.78 -20.31 -20.04
CA CYS A 90 -1.49 -20.56 -20.68
C CYS A 90 -1.01 -19.30 -21.40
N LEU A 91 0.33 -19.18 -21.55
CA LEU A 91 0.91 -18.12 -22.36
C LEU A 91 0.63 -18.37 -23.85
N GLY A 92 0.38 -17.29 -24.56
CA GLY A 92 0.15 -17.29 -26.00
C GLY A 92 0.83 -16.10 -26.69
N ASN A 93 0.32 -15.78 -27.86
CA ASN A 93 0.74 -14.63 -28.68
C ASN A 93 -0.43 -13.73 -29.06
N LYS A 94 -1.62 -14.03 -28.56
CA LYS A 94 -2.87 -13.29 -28.86
C LYS A 94 -3.45 -12.70 -27.59
N ALA A 95 -4.16 -11.59 -27.72
CA ALA A 95 -4.94 -10.95 -26.68
C ALA A 95 -6.20 -10.36 -27.31
N LYS A 96 -7.31 -10.38 -26.58
CA LYS A 96 -8.54 -9.73 -27.03
C LYS A 96 -8.47 -8.23 -26.74
N PRO A 97 -9.09 -7.36 -27.55
CA PRO A 97 -9.20 -5.94 -27.26
C PRO A 97 -9.83 -5.70 -25.88
N SER A 98 -9.45 -4.62 -25.22
CA SER A 98 -10.04 -4.23 -23.95
C SER A 98 -11.28 -3.37 -24.16
N ARG A 99 -12.32 -3.52 -23.33
CA ARG A 99 -13.50 -2.65 -23.36
C ARG A 99 -13.16 -1.28 -22.76
N ARG A 100 -13.34 -0.19 -23.49
CA ARG A 100 -13.15 1.18 -23.01
C ARG A 100 -14.35 1.64 -22.19
N VAL A 101 -14.07 2.28 -21.05
CA VAL A 101 -15.06 2.91 -20.19
C VAL A 101 -14.49 4.24 -19.69
N TRP A 102 -15.25 5.30 -19.81
CA TRP A 102 -14.86 6.62 -19.35
C TRP A 102 -15.32 6.86 -17.90
N ILE A 103 -14.40 7.21 -17.02
CA ILE A 103 -14.71 7.54 -15.62
C ILE A 103 -14.41 9.02 -15.39
N PRO A 104 -15.35 9.80 -14.80
CA PRO A 104 -15.10 11.20 -14.48
C PRO A 104 -13.94 11.32 -13.47
N LYS A 105 -13.04 12.28 -13.72
CA LYS A 105 -12.00 12.63 -12.74
C LYS A 105 -12.64 13.43 -11.60
N PRO A 106 -12.35 13.11 -10.34
CA PRO A 106 -12.88 13.89 -9.22
C PRO A 106 -12.44 15.36 -9.31
N GLY A 107 -13.41 16.28 -9.31
CA GLY A 107 -13.15 17.73 -9.31
C GLY A 107 -12.78 18.35 -10.66
N SER A 108 -12.93 17.62 -11.76
CA SER A 108 -12.70 18.06 -13.13
C SER A 108 -13.80 17.56 -14.05
N GLU A 109 -14.05 18.24 -15.15
CA GLU A 109 -14.92 17.77 -16.25
C GLU A 109 -14.22 16.69 -17.12
N GLU A 110 -12.92 16.56 -16.97
CA GLU A 110 -12.14 15.56 -17.69
C GLU A 110 -12.56 14.15 -17.31
N ARG A 111 -12.58 13.27 -18.32
CA ARG A 111 -12.81 11.84 -18.12
C ARG A 111 -11.52 11.05 -18.28
N ARG A 112 -11.39 9.99 -17.50
CA ARG A 112 -10.26 9.06 -17.55
C ARG A 112 -10.65 7.83 -18.35
N PRO A 113 -9.92 7.45 -19.43
CA PRO A 113 -10.19 6.24 -20.17
C PRO A 113 -9.71 5.03 -19.37
N LEU A 114 -10.61 4.12 -19.02
CA LEU A 114 -10.25 2.81 -18.50
C LEU A 114 -10.41 1.77 -19.61
N ALA A 115 -9.44 0.87 -19.70
CA ALA A 115 -9.49 -0.28 -20.58
C ALA A 115 -9.66 -1.55 -19.72
N ILE A 116 -10.75 -2.25 -19.93
CA ILE A 116 -11.14 -3.44 -19.15
C ILE A 116 -10.90 -4.69 -19.99
N PRO A 117 -9.83 -5.47 -19.75
CA PRO A 117 -9.56 -6.72 -20.43
C PRO A 117 -10.59 -7.80 -20.08
N THR A 118 -10.66 -8.87 -20.86
CA THR A 118 -11.46 -10.07 -20.55
C THR A 118 -11.05 -10.68 -19.20
N LEU A 119 -11.93 -11.47 -18.58
CA LEU A 119 -11.58 -12.18 -17.34
C LEU A 119 -10.38 -13.12 -17.52
N HIS A 120 -10.28 -13.78 -18.69
CA HIS A 120 -9.13 -14.61 -19.04
C HIS A 120 -7.84 -13.81 -19.05
N ASP A 121 -7.80 -12.67 -19.78
CA ASP A 121 -6.60 -11.83 -19.86
C ASP A 121 -6.24 -11.25 -18.49
N ARG A 122 -7.22 -10.78 -17.70
CA ARG A 122 -6.96 -10.30 -16.33
C ARG A 122 -6.33 -11.38 -15.45
N ALA A 123 -6.81 -12.63 -15.53
CA ALA A 123 -6.26 -13.75 -14.77
C ALA A 123 -4.85 -14.11 -15.24
N LEU A 124 -4.62 -14.12 -16.55
CA LEU A 124 -3.29 -14.38 -17.11
C LEU A 124 -2.30 -13.25 -16.79
N GLN A 125 -2.74 -11.99 -16.83
CA GLN A 125 -1.95 -10.83 -16.39
C GLN A 125 -1.60 -10.93 -14.89
N ALA A 126 -2.54 -11.38 -14.05
CA ALA A 126 -2.28 -11.60 -12.63
C ALA A 126 -1.23 -12.71 -12.41
N LEU A 127 -1.26 -13.77 -13.21
CA LEU A 127 -0.27 -14.85 -13.17
C LEU A 127 1.12 -14.37 -13.63
N VAL A 128 1.20 -13.64 -14.74
CA VAL A 128 2.46 -13.06 -15.23
C VAL A 128 3.01 -12.05 -14.24
N LYS A 129 2.15 -11.23 -13.63
CA LYS A 129 2.57 -10.31 -12.57
C LYS A 129 3.20 -11.05 -11.38
N GLN A 130 2.63 -12.18 -10.93
CA GLN A 130 3.21 -13.01 -9.85
C GLN A 130 4.64 -13.48 -10.17
N ALA A 131 4.95 -13.71 -11.45
CA ALA A 131 6.26 -14.16 -11.90
C ALA A 131 7.28 -13.01 -12.05
N LEU A 132 6.83 -11.83 -12.54
CA LEU A 132 7.72 -10.70 -12.84
C LEU A 132 7.94 -9.77 -11.63
N GLU A 133 6.91 -9.57 -10.79
CA GLU A 133 6.97 -8.61 -9.68
C GLU A 133 8.13 -8.87 -8.70
N PRO A 134 8.45 -10.12 -8.29
CA PRO A 134 9.59 -10.38 -7.40
C PRO A 134 10.95 -10.05 -8.04
N GLU A 135 11.12 -10.28 -9.33
CA GLU A 135 12.32 -9.90 -10.08
C GLU A 135 12.52 -8.39 -10.05
N TRP A 136 11.45 -7.63 -10.37
CA TRP A 136 11.54 -6.18 -10.45
C TRP A 136 11.60 -5.51 -9.07
N GLU A 137 10.98 -6.09 -8.05
CA GLU A 137 11.12 -5.61 -6.67
C GLU A 137 12.56 -5.69 -6.15
N ALA A 138 13.37 -6.62 -6.65
CA ALA A 138 14.81 -6.69 -6.34
C ALA A 138 15.63 -5.58 -7.04
N LYS A 139 15.09 -4.97 -8.09
CA LYS A 139 15.78 -3.94 -8.90
C LYS A 139 15.30 -2.53 -8.57
N PHE A 140 14.01 -2.35 -8.23
CA PHE A 140 13.42 -1.04 -8.05
C PHE A 140 14.09 -0.20 -6.99
N GLU A 141 14.22 1.09 -7.31
CA GLU A 141 14.83 2.12 -6.46
C GLU A 141 14.10 2.30 -5.13
N PRO A 142 14.83 2.68 -4.06
CA PRO A 142 14.27 2.78 -2.71
C PRO A 142 13.19 3.86 -2.58
N ASN A 143 13.28 4.97 -3.32
CA ASN A 143 12.34 6.09 -3.24
C ASN A 143 11.20 6.03 -4.28
N SER A 144 10.99 4.87 -4.91
CA SER A 144 9.81 4.58 -5.73
C SER A 144 8.78 3.81 -4.90
N TYR A 145 7.55 4.34 -4.78
CA TYR A 145 6.54 3.83 -3.83
C TYR A 145 5.24 3.35 -4.47
N GLY A 146 4.78 4.02 -5.53
CA GLY A 146 3.48 3.72 -6.15
C GLY A 146 3.38 2.30 -6.72
N PHE A 147 2.24 1.63 -6.54
CA PHE A 147 1.92 0.30 -7.06
C PHE A 147 2.83 -0.84 -6.62
N ARG A 148 3.72 -0.61 -5.66
CA ARG A 148 4.67 -1.62 -5.16
C ARG A 148 4.14 -2.31 -3.90
N PRO A 149 4.38 -3.62 -3.73
CA PRO A 149 3.96 -4.35 -2.55
C PRO A 149 4.68 -3.86 -1.28
N GLY A 150 3.93 -3.75 -0.18
CA GLY A 150 4.47 -3.32 1.12
C GLY A 150 4.83 -1.84 1.23
N ARG A 151 4.62 -1.03 0.18
CA ARG A 151 4.85 0.42 0.14
C ARG A 151 3.52 1.17 0.00
N SER A 152 3.49 2.41 0.49
CA SER A 152 2.29 3.24 0.54
C SER A 152 2.60 4.72 0.34
N THR A 153 1.56 5.53 0.17
CA THR A 153 1.68 7.01 0.17
C THR A 153 2.34 7.53 1.44
N ARG A 154 2.10 6.89 2.59
CA ARG A 154 2.71 7.26 3.86
C ARG A 154 4.23 7.11 3.85
N ASP A 155 4.76 6.11 3.14
CA ASP A 155 6.21 5.92 2.98
C ASP A 155 6.83 7.05 2.16
N ALA A 156 6.17 7.48 1.08
CA ALA A 156 6.61 8.61 0.25
C ALA A 156 6.61 9.92 1.05
N ILE A 157 5.53 10.21 1.78
CA ILE A 157 5.42 11.39 2.65
C ILE A 157 6.47 11.37 3.77
N GLN A 158 6.74 10.21 4.36
CA GLN A 158 7.78 10.09 5.38
C GLN A 158 9.19 10.26 4.78
N ALA A 159 9.43 9.83 3.52
CA ALA A 159 10.68 10.09 2.82
C ALA A 159 10.91 11.58 2.62
N ILE A 160 9.89 12.31 2.16
CA ILE A 160 9.93 13.76 2.00
C ILE A 160 10.18 14.45 3.35
N PHE A 161 9.44 14.05 4.41
CA PHE A 161 9.66 14.61 5.76
C PHE A 161 11.12 14.44 6.21
N LEU A 162 11.69 13.27 6.04
CA LEU A 162 13.09 12.99 6.40
C LEU A 162 14.08 13.82 5.57
N ALA A 163 13.75 14.11 4.31
CA ALA A 163 14.58 14.89 3.41
C ALA A 163 14.65 16.38 3.78
N ILE A 164 13.57 16.94 4.35
CA ILE A 164 13.46 18.38 4.65
C ILE A 164 13.51 18.72 6.14
N LYS A 165 13.45 17.73 7.05
CA LYS A 165 13.33 18.00 8.49
C LYS A 165 14.48 18.80 9.09
N GLN A 166 15.68 18.74 8.51
CA GLN A 166 16.89 19.40 9.04
C GLN A 166 17.24 20.68 8.29
N GLN A 167 16.81 20.81 7.02
CA GLN A 167 17.17 21.92 6.17
C GLN A 167 16.04 22.23 5.18
N PRO A 168 15.70 23.52 4.97
CA PRO A 168 14.80 23.94 3.92
C PRO A 168 15.36 23.60 2.53
N LYS A 169 14.46 23.36 1.56
CA LYS A 169 14.86 22.94 0.22
C LYS A 169 13.97 23.56 -0.86
N TYR A 170 14.56 23.77 -2.03
CA TYR A 170 13.82 23.90 -3.27
C TYR A 170 13.21 22.58 -3.68
N VAL A 171 12.07 22.63 -4.32
CA VAL A 171 11.25 21.48 -4.65
C VAL A 171 10.75 21.62 -6.08
N LEU A 172 11.11 20.69 -6.94
CA LEU A 172 10.46 20.49 -8.22
C LEU A 172 9.29 19.52 -7.99
N GLU A 173 8.06 20.01 -8.11
CA GLU A 173 6.84 19.20 -8.15
C GLU A 173 6.44 19.02 -9.61
N THR A 174 6.22 17.78 -10.05
CA THR A 174 5.83 17.47 -11.43
C THR A 174 5.07 16.16 -11.52
N ASP A 175 4.37 15.97 -12.64
CA ASP A 175 3.58 14.79 -13.01
C ASP A 175 3.96 14.41 -14.45
N ILE A 176 3.88 13.12 -14.79
CA ILE A 176 4.13 12.66 -16.16
C ILE A 176 2.82 12.72 -16.94
N ALA A 177 2.83 13.46 -18.06
CA ALA A 177 1.66 13.60 -18.92
C ALA A 177 1.23 12.25 -19.51
N LYS A 178 -0.04 11.89 -19.32
CA LYS A 178 -0.65 10.67 -19.90
C LYS A 178 0.24 9.43 -19.81
N CYS A 179 0.94 9.25 -18.67
CA CYS A 179 1.98 8.23 -18.48
C CYS A 179 1.58 6.84 -19.03
N PHE A 180 0.37 6.37 -18.69
CA PHE A 180 -0.11 5.06 -19.17
C PHE A 180 -0.44 5.02 -20.65
N GLU A 181 -0.73 6.13 -21.31
CA GLU A 181 -1.18 6.20 -22.69
C GLU A 181 -0.03 6.35 -23.69
N CYS A 182 1.12 6.89 -23.24
CA CYS A 182 2.21 7.29 -24.12
C CYS A 182 3.44 6.36 -24.07
N ILE A 183 3.51 5.39 -23.15
CA ILE A 183 4.68 4.50 -23.01
C ILE A 183 5.02 3.83 -24.36
N ASN A 184 6.26 4.00 -24.82
CA ASN A 184 6.77 3.37 -26.03
C ASN A 184 6.92 1.86 -25.85
N HIS A 185 6.21 1.05 -26.66
CA HIS A 185 6.20 -0.41 -26.55
C HIS A 185 7.57 -1.04 -26.79
N LYS A 186 8.34 -0.54 -27.76
CA LYS A 186 9.68 -1.06 -28.10
C LYS A 186 10.66 -0.81 -26.94
N ALA A 187 10.71 0.41 -26.46
CA ALA A 187 11.57 0.80 -25.32
C ALA A 187 11.19 0.03 -24.03
N LEU A 188 9.90 -0.10 -23.73
CA LEU A 188 9.43 -0.88 -22.58
C LEU A 188 9.82 -2.37 -22.71
N CYS A 189 9.64 -2.99 -23.87
CA CYS A 189 10.01 -4.40 -24.08
C CYS A 189 11.51 -4.63 -24.00
N GLN A 190 12.33 -3.70 -24.48
CA GLN A 190 13.79 -3.75 -24.34
C GLN A 190 14.20 -3.67 -22.87
N LYS A 191 13.63 -2.72 -22.14
CA LYS A 191 13.90 -2.54 -20.70
C LYS A 191 13.43 -3.72 -19.85
N LEU A 192 12.28 -4.30 -20.17
CA LEU A 192 11.71 -5.48 -19.51
C LEU A 192 12.65 -6.70 -19.60
N ASN A 193 13.32 -6.88 -20.73
CA ASN A 193 14.31 -7.94 -20.97
C ASN A 193 13.95 -9.28 -20.31
N THR A 194 12.79 -9.83 -20.68
CA THR A 194 12.25 -11.08 -20.11
C THR A 194 12.33 -12.27 -21.08
N SER A 195 11.84 -13.45 -20.67
CA SER A 195 11.82 -14.63 -21.55
C SER A 195 10.98 -14.39 -22.81
N PRO A 196 11.32 -15.00 -23.97
CA PRO A 196 10.61 -14.78 -25.22
C PRO A 196 9.09 -15.04 -25.14
N SER A 197 8.66 -16.05 -24.38
CA SER A 197 7.26 -16.37 -24.19
C SER A 197 6.50 -15.28 -23.40
N LEU A 198 7.08 -14.78 -22.33
CA LEU A 198 6.51 -13.66 -21.56
C LEU A 198 6.51 -12.37 -22.37
N ALA A 199 7.61 -12.10 -23.10
CA ALA A 199 7.71 -10.91 -23.95
C ALA A 199 6.64 -10.91 -25.07
N ARG A 200 6.39 -12.06 -25.73
CA ARG A 200 5.34 -12.21 -26.74
C ARG A 200 3.95 -11.92 -26.17
N GLN A 201 3.62 -12.50 -25.03
CA GLN A 201 2.33 -12.29 -24.38
C GLN A 201 2.12 -10.84 -23.95
N ILE A 202 3.15 -10.20 -23.34
CA ILE A 202 3.07 -8.79 -22.93
C ILE A 202 2.89 -7.90 -24.16
N ARG A 203 3.64 -8.15 -25.23
CA ARG A 203 3.53 -7.42 -26.49
C ARG A 203 2.13 -7.57 -27.11
N ALA A 204 1.54 -8.77 -27.02
CA ALA A 204 0.16 -9.00 -27.46
C ALA A 204 -0.85 -8.14 -26.66
N TRP A 205 -0.71 -8.03 -25.34
CA TRP A 205 -1.58 -7.15 -24.53
C TRP A 205 -1.39 -5.67 -24.83
N LEU A 206 -0.17 -5.22 -25.07
CA LEU A 206 0.13 -3.82 -25.40
C LEU A 206 -0.51 -3.41 -26.74
N LYS A 207 -0.53 -4.34 -27.71
CA LYS A 207 -1.08 -4.14 -29.06
C LYS A 207 -2.53 -4.58 -29.22
N ALA A 208 -3.18 -5.04 -28.16
CA ALA A 208 -4.53 -5.63 -28.25
C ALA A 208 -5.62 -4.65 -28.71
N GLY A 209 -5.38 -3.35 -28.59
CA GLY A 209 -6.39 -2.33 -28.90
C GLY A 209 -7.49 -2.23 -27.84
N VAL A 210 -8.42 -1.32 -28.11
CA VAL A 210 -9.60 -1.09 -27.27
C VAL A 210 -10.85 -1.02 -28.12
N MET A 211 -11.96 -1.50 -27.57
CA MET A 211 -13.32 -1.37 -28.12
C MET A 211 -14.06 -0.28 -27.37
N GLU A 212 -14.53 0.72 -28.07
CA GLU A 212 -15.43 1.75 -27.56
C GLU A 212 -16.79 1.62 -28.25
N GLY A 213 -17.78 1.13 -27.53
CA GLY A 213 -18.98 0.62 -28.19
C GLY A 213 -18.63 -0.50 -29.17
N ASN A 214 -18.97 -0.30 -30.45
CA ASN A 214 -18.66 -1.24 -31.53
C ASN A 214 -17.43 -0.83 -32.36
N GLN A 215 -16.73 0.25 -32.01
CA GLN A 215 -15.56 0.73 -32.74
C GLN A 215 -14.27 0.21 -32.14
N PHE A 216 -13.38 -0.31 -32.97
CA PHE A 216 -12.04 -0.73 -32.59
C PHE A 216 -11.05 0.43 -32.76
N HIS A 217 -10.24 0.64 -31.73
CA HIS A 217 -9.14 1.60 -31.74
C HIS A 217 -7.84 0.87 -31.45
N ALA A 218 -6.88 0.98 -32.37
CA ALA A 218 -5.53 0.44 -32.17
C ALA A 218 -4.80 1.18 -31.05
N THR A 219 -3.92 0.47 -30.34
CA THR A 219 -3.05 1.05 -29.30
C THR A 219 -1.58 0.92 -29.72
N PRO A 220 -1.04 1.86 -30.53
CA PRO A 220 0.35 1.82 -30.99
C PRO A 220 1.33 2.12 -29.85
N THR A 221 0.89 2.84 -28.82
CA THR A 221 1.63 3.19 -27.61
C THR A 221 0.80 2.92 -26.36
N GLY A 222 1.43 2.98 -25.22
CA GLY A 222 0.79 2.95 -23.91
C GLY A 222 0.53 1.54 -23.37
N ALA A 223 0.14 1.52 -22.10
CA ALA A 223 -0.30 0.33 -21.38
C ALA A 223 -1.71 0.56 -20.85
N ALA A 224 -2.62 -0.35 -21.14
CA ALA A 224 -4.05 -0.22 -20.86
C ALA A 224 -4.34 0.17 -19.40
N GLN A 225 -4.86 1.37 -19.15
CA GLN A 225 -5.21 1.83 -17.80
C GLN A 225 -6.41 1.03 -17.28
N GLY A 226 -6.22 0.28 -16.18
CA GLY A 226 -7.21 -0.67 -15.64
C GLY A 226 -6.81 -2.14 -15.81
N SER A 227 -5.78 -2.44 -16.58
CA SER A 227 -5.17 -3.75 -16.69
C SER A 227 -4.42 -4.13 -15.39
N VAL A 228 -4.38 -5.41 -15.05
CA VAL A 228 -3.74 -5.90 -13.80
C VAL A 228 -2.22 -5.73 -13.83
N ILE A 229 -1.60 -5.82 -15.00
CA ILE A 229 -0.13 -5.77 -15.15
C ILE A 229 0.39 -4.36 -15.43
N SER A 230 -0.43 -3.44 -15.96
CA SER A 230 0.01 -2.10 -16.38
C SER A 230 0.70 -1.28 -15.29
N PRO A 231 0.28 -1.32 -14.01
CA PRO A 231 1.00 -0.63 -12.94
C PRO A 231 2.46 -1.11 -12.76
N LEU A 232 2.70 -2.41 -12.94
CA LEU A 232 4.06 -2.96 -12.90
C LEU A 232 4.86 -2.51 -14.13
N LEU A 233 4.26 -2.56 -15.33
CA LEU A 233 4.91 -2.13 -16.57
C LEU A 233 5.27 -0.64 -16.53
N ALA A 234 4.40 0.21 -16.00
CA ALA A 234 4.69 1.64 -15.80
C ALA A 234 5.88 1.86 -14.83
N ASN A 235 5.94 1.12 -13.72
CA ASN A 235 7.10 1.17 -12.82
C ASN A 235 8.39 0.69 -13.49
N ILE A 236 8.30 -0.31 -14.37
CA ILE A 236 9.44 -0.79 -15.17
C ILE A 236 9.90 0.29 -16.17
N ALA A 237 8.97 0.93 -16.86
CA ALA A 237 9.27 2.03 -17.78
C ALA A 237 10.05 3.16 -17.07
N LEU A 238 9.65 3.51 -15.86
CA LEU A 238 10.22 4.59 -15.06
C LEU A 238 11.38 4.17 -14.14
N HIS A 239 11.75 2.90 -14.12
CA HIS A 239 12.90 2.42 -13.35
C HIS A 239 14.22 2.94 -13.93
N GLY A 240 15.20 3.26 -13.08
CA GLY A 240 16.49 3.83 -13.45
C GLY A 240 16.55 5.36 -13.31
N MET A 241 15.41 6.03 -13.26
CA MET A 241 15.33 7.50 -13.20
C MET A 241 16.09 8.07 -11.98
N GLU A 242 15.92 7.51 -10.78
CA GLU A 242 16.64 7.96 -9.58
C GLU A 242 18.14 7.66 -9.68
N ALA A 243 18.50 6.50 -10.18
CA ALA A 243 19.89 6.07 -10.31
C ALA A 243 20.65 6.93 -11.35
N ASP A 244 20.04 7.20 -12.51
CA ASP A 244 20.65 7.99 -13.57
C ASP A 244 20.71 9.47 -13.19
N LEU A 245 19.68 10.00 -12.49
CA LEU A 245 19.73 11.35 -11.92
C LEU A 245 20.90 11.49 -10.93
N ARG A 246 21.12 10.50 -10.06
CA ARG A 246 22.26 10.50 -9.13
C ARG A 246 23.59 10.48 -9.86
N LYS A 247 23.74 9.66 -10.89
CA LYS A 247 24.96 9.61 -11.72
C LYS A 247 25.29 10.95 -12.36
N ARG A 248 24.28 11.71 -12.81
CA ARG A 248 24.45 13.04 -13.42
C ARG A 248 25.16 14.02 -12.50
N PHE A 249 24.89 13.95 -11.19
CA PHE A 249 25.49 14.87 -10.20
C PHE A 249 26.78 14.32 -9.56
N GLY A 250 27.12 13.06 -9.77
CA GLY A 250 28.38 12.45 -9.30
C GLY A 250 28.57 12.60 -7.79
N ASN A 251 29.73 13.16 -7.39
CA ASN A 251 30.10 13.38 -5.97
C ASN A 251 29.53 14.65 -5.37
N LYS A 252 28.83 15.51 -6.14
CA LYS A 252 28.15 16.69 -5.62
C LYS A 252 26.96 16.29 -4.74
N PRO A 253 26.47 17.18 -3.85
CA PRO A 253 25.23 16.92 -3.12
C PRO A 253 24.11 16.55 -4.09
N GLN A 254 23.59 15.33 -3.96
CA GLN A 254 22.66 14.75 -4.92
C GLN A 254 21.23 15.18 -4.63
N PRO A 255 20.42 15.49 -5.67
CA PRO A 255 19.00 15.71 -5.50
C PRO A 255 18.28 14.43 -5.03
N ILE A 256 17.30 14.60 -4.16
CA ILE A 256 16.49 13.50 -3.64
C ILE A 256 15.22 13.40 -4.48
N LEU A 257 15.12 12.36 -5.28
CA LEU A 257 13.91 12.03 -6.04
C LEU A 257 12.97 11.15 -5.18
N VAL A 258 11.71 11.55 -5.05
CA VAL A 258 10.64 10.73 -4.46
C VAL A 258 9.56 10.55 -5.51
N ARG A 259 9.26 9.29 -5.86
CA ARG A 259 8.31 8.94 -6.91
C ARG A 259 7.16 8.10 -6.38
N TYR A 260 5.94 8.46 -6.73
CA TYR A 260 4.75 7.66 -6.49
C TYR A 260 3.99 7.45 -7.81
N ALA A 261 4.28 6.35 -8.50
CA ALA A 261 3.81 6.09 -9.87
C ALA A 261 4.31 7.17 -10.84
N ASP A 262 3.40 8.00 -11.38
CA ASP A 262 3.61 9.12 -12.27
C ASP A 262 3.86 10.46 -11.55
N ASP A 263 3.47 10.58 -10.28
CA ASP A 263 3.75 11.77 -9.46
C ASP A 263 5.21 11.79 -8.98
N LEU A 264 5.91 12.90 -9.18
CA LEU A 264 7.34 13.08 -8.88
C LEU A 264 7.60 14.33 -8.04
N VAL A 265 8.54 14.21 -7.11
CA VAL A 265 9.09 15.35 -6.36
C VAL A 265 10.61 15.21 -6.30
N VAL A 266 11.32 16.28 -6.66
CA VAL A 266 12.78 16.39 -6.52
C VAL A 266 13.11 17.48 -5.52
N LEU A 267 14.00 17.19 -4.57
CA LEU A 267 14.32 18.04 -3.44
C LEU A 267 15.83 18.32 -3.40
N HIS A 268 16.23 19.60 -3.37
CA HIS A 268 17.62 20.00 -3.15
C HIS A 268 17.70 21.37 -2.48
N LYS A 269 18.82 21.66 -1.81
CA LYS A 269 19.05 22.97 -1.17
C LYS A 269 19.33 24.10 -2.18
N ASP A 270 19.95 23.78 -3.30
CA ASP A 270 20.37 24.72 -4.35
C ASP A 270 19.38 24.68 -5.52
N LEU A 271 18.98 25.87 -5.99
CA LEU A 271 18.03 26.04 -7.08
C LEU A 271 18.58 25.51 -8.41
N GLU A 272 19.82 25.81 -8.73
CA GLU A 272 20.51 25.39 -9.98
C GLU A 272 20.47 23.85 -10.15
N VAL A 273 20.60 23.12 -9.03
CA VAL A 273 20.51 21.64 -9.04
C VAL A 273 19.10 21.19 -9.38
N ILE A 274 18.07 21.88 -8.91
CA ILE A 274 16.67 21.58 -9.21
C ILE A 274 16.35 21.87 -10.68
N GLU A 275 16.83 22.99 -11.23
CA GLU A 275 16.65 23.34 -12.64
C GLU A 275 17.37 22.34 -13.57
N SER A 276 18.62 21.99 -13.23
CA SER A 276 19.36 20.95 -13.95
C SER A 276 18.68 19.57 -13.85
N ALA A 277 18.09 19.23 -12.70
CA ALA A 277 17.31 18.01 -12.53
C ALA A 277 16.04 18.01 -13.39
N GLN A 278 15.34 19.14 -13.52
CA GLN A 278 14.18 19.28 -14.39
C GLN A 278 14.56 19.04 -15.86
N GLN A 279 15.63 19.67 -16.34
CA GLN A 279 16.14 19.49 -17.71
C GLN A 279 16.52 18.02 -17.97
N PHE A 280 17.24 17.41 -17.01
CA PHE A 280 17.61 16.00 -17.09
C PHE A 280 16.38 15.08 -17.18
N LEU A 281 15.39 15.27 -16.32
CA LEU A 281 14.16 14.45 -16.31
C LEU A 281 13.37 14.59 -17.61
N THR A 282 13.30 15.79 -18.16
CA THR A 282 12.66 16.04 -19.46
C THR A 282 13.32 15.21 -20.56
N GLN A 283 14.65 15.24 -20.64
CA GLN A 283 15.42 14.46 -21.62
C GLN A 283 15.34 12.95 -21.37
N TRP A 284 15.39 12.54 -20.10
CA TRP A 284 15.38 11.13 -19.71
C TRP A 284 14.07 10.40 -20.08
N LEU A 285 12.95 11.12 -20.12
CA LEU A 285 11.62 10.58 -20.45
C LEU A 285 11.40 10.35 -21.95
N ILE A 286 12.07 11.13 -22.82
CA ILE A 286 11.87 11.11 -24.29
C ILE A 286 12.02 9.72 -24.91
N PRO A 287 13.06 8.92 -24.62
CA PRO A 287 13.21 7.58 -25.22
C PRO A 287 12.06 6.63 -24.88
N MET A 288 11.40 6.85 -23.75
CA MET A 288 10.23 6.08 -23.32
C MET A 288 8.91 6.61 -23.92
N GLY A 289 8.95 7.70 -24.70
CA GLY A 289 7.78 8.36 -25.27
C GLY A 289 6.97 9.15 -24.24
N LEU A 290 7.62 9.58 -23.16
CA LEU A 290 6.98 10.27 -22.04
C LEU A 290 7.49 11.71 -21.93
N GLU A 291 6.67 12.57 -21.32
CA GLU A 291 7.00 13.98 -21.08
C GLU A 291 6.50 14.43 -19.70
N LEU A 292 7.14 15.44 -19.13
CA LEU A 292 6.65 16.12 -17.94
C LEU A 292 5.39 16.93 -18.29
N LYS A 293 4.42 16.99 -17.40
CA LYS A 293 3.19 17.77 -17.59
C LYS A 293 3.44 19.24 -17.28
N PRO A 294 3.51 20.17 -18.29
CA PRO A 294 3.89 21.57 -18.05
C PRO A 294 2.98 22.28 -17.04
N SER A 295 1.67 22.04 -17.10
CA SER A 295 0.68 22.67 -16.21
C SER A 295 0.78 22.24 -14.73
N LYS A 296 1.54 21.18 -14.43
CA LYS A 296 1.79 20.68 -13.07
C LYS A 296 3.27 20.73 -12.69
N THR A 297 4.14 21.18 -13.57
CA THR A 297 5.56 21.31 -13.30
C THR A 297 5.82 22.70 -12.72
N ARG A 298 6.24 22.74 -11.47
CA ARG A 298 6.57 23.99 -10.78
C ARG A 298 7.72 23.79 -9.80
N ILE A 299 8.49 24.86 -9.62
CA ILE A 299 9.52 24.91 -8.58
C ILE A 299 8.98 25.77 -7.44
N THR A 300 9.13 25.31 -6.22
CA THR A 300 8.74 26.00 -4.99
C THR A 300 9.87 25.89 -3.96
N HIS A 301 9.73 26.58 -2.83
CA HIS A 301 10.63 26.40 -1.70
C HIS A 301 9.84 26.08 -0.43
N THR A 302 10.40 25.21 0.44
CA THR A 302 9.66 24.67 1.60
C THR A 302 9.41 25.72 2.70
N LEU A 303 10.26 26.75 2.83
CA LEU A 303 10.22 27.72 3.93
C LEU A 303 9.92 29.15 3.47
N VAL A 304 10.57 29.63 2.42
CA VAL A 304 10.45 31.02 1.93
C VAL A 304 9.62 31.09 0.65
N PRO A 305 9.00 32.24 0.34
CA PRO A 305 8.30 32.41 -0.93
C PRO A 305 9.26 32.26 -2.12
N TYR A 306 8.86 31.45 -3.09
CA TYR A 306 9.53 31.36 -4.39
C TYR A 306 8.44 31.33 -5.47
N GLN A 307 8.52 32.23 -6.46
CA GLN A 307 7.49 32.40 -7.50
C GLN A 307 6.06 32.52 -6.92
N GLY A 308 5.90 33.24 -5.80
CA GLY A 308 4.61 33.50 -5.15
C GLY A 308 4.06 32.34 -4.32
N ALA A 309 4.75 31.21 -4.19
CA ALA A 309 4.31 30.04 -3.43
C ALA A 309 5.30 29.64 -2.32
N VAL A 310 4.77 29.07 -1.23
CA VAL A 310 5.57 28.48 -0.14
C VAL A 310 5.04 27.08 0.14
N GLY A 311 5.95 26.10 0.14
CA GLY A 311 5.58 24.70 0.28
C GLY A 311 4.96 24.13 -0.98
N PHE A 312 4.47 22.90 -0.92
CA PHE A 312 3.90 22.18 -2.05
C PHE A 312 2.88 21.13 -1.61
N ASP A 313 2.06 20.67 -2.53
CA ASP A 313 1.09 19.61 -2.34
C ASP A 313 1.56 18.32 -3.00
N PHE A 314 1.58 17.21 -2.26
CA PHE A 314 1.94 15.90 -2.80
C PHE A 314 1.03 14.81 -2.25
N LEU A 315 0.43 14.01 -3.13
CA LEU A 315 -0.50 12.91 -2.78
C LEU A 315 -1.64 13.35 -1.84
N GLY A 316 -2.13 14.57 -1.99
CA GLY A 316 -3.17 15.15 -1.16
C GLY A 316 -2.71 15.68 0.21
N TYR A 317 -1.41 15.75 0.44
CA TYR A 317 -0.82 16.38 1.63
C TYR A 317 -0.21 17.73 1.26
N GLU A 318 -0.48 18.76 2.08
CA GLU A 318 0.24 20.04 2.07
C GLU A 318 1.49 19.90 2.93
N ILE A 319 2.66 20.19 2.35
CA ILE A 319 3.97 20.08 2.98
C ILE A 319 4.61 21.45 3.00
N ARG A 320 4.86 21.99 4.19
CA ARG A 320 5.40 23.32 4.38
C ARG A 320 6.23 23.43 5.64
N GLN A 321 7.23 24.30 5.61
CA GLN A 321 7.99 24.74 6.79
C GLN A 321 7.54 26.14 7.20
N PHE A 322 7.55 26.39 8.49
CA PHE A 322 7.17 27.66 9.08
C PHE A 322 8.34 28.20 9.89
N PRO A 323 8.71 29.47 9.74
CA PRO A 323 9.76 30.07 10.57
C PRO A 323 9.34 30.04 12.04
N MET A 324 10.27 29.75 12.91
CA MET A 324 10.09 29.67 14.37
C MET A 324 11.32 30.27 15.05
N GLY A 325 11.13 30.92 16.20
CA GLY A 325 12.24 31.38 17.02
C GLY A 325 13.15 30.22 17.46
N LYS A 326 14.43 30.44 17.57
CA LYS A 326 15.44 29.44 17.95
C LYS A 326 15.16 28.79 19.32
N THR A 327 14.48 29.50 20.23
CA THR A 327 14.00 29.00 21.53
C THR A 327 12.97 27.86 21.38
N HIS A 328 12.15 27.89 20.32
CA HIS A 328 11.12 26.88 20.06
C HIS A 328 11.54 25.80 19.06
N ALA A 329 12.52 26.10 18.22
CA ALA A 329 13.07 25.15 17.24
C ALA A 329 14.55 25.46 16.97
N LYS A 330 15.47 24.59 17.38
CA LYS A 330 16.92 24.75 17.18
C LYS A 330 17.31 25.09 15.72
N GLN A 331 16.51 24.63 14.76
CA GLN A 331 16.73 24.83 13.31
C GLN A 331 16.13 26.14 12.77
N GLY A 332 15.44 26.95 13.61
CA GLY A 332 14.77 28.17 13.19
C GLY A 332 13.47 27.95 12.39
N PHE A 333 12.99 26.72 12.24
CA PHE A 333 11.74 26.41 11.55
C PHE A 333 11.10 25.11 12.05
N LYS A 334 9.81 24.95 11.75
CA LYS A 334 9.03 23.73 12.02
C LYS A 334 8.41 23.19 10.73
N THR A 335 8.66 21.92 10.44
CA THR A 335 8.02 21.22 9.30
C THR A 335 6.64 20.74 9.69
N ILE A 336 5.61 21.15 8.95
CA ILE A 336 4.22 20.74 9.13
C ILE A 336 3.74 20.08 7.86
N ILE A 337 3.21 18.87 8.01
CA ILE A 337 2.51 18.12 6.96
C ILE A 337 1.08 17.91 7.44
N LYS A 338 0.12 18.28 6.60
CA LYS A 338 -1.31 18.17 6.91
C LYS A 338 -2.12 17.84 5.66
N PRO A 339 -3.43 17.48 5.75
CA PRO A 339 -4.27 17.32 4.57
C PRO A 339 -4.29 18.59 3.73
N SER A 340 -4.11 18.48 2.40
CA SER A 340 -4.13 19.64 1.51
C SER A 340 -5.52 20.31 1.48
N ARG A 341 -5.57 21.58 1.11
CA ARG A 341 -6.84 22.33 1.01
C ARG A 341 -7.79 21.70 -0.01
N GLU A 342 -7.26 21.19 -1.11
CA GLU A 342 -8.06 20.50 -2.13
C GLU A 342 -8.65 19.18 -1.58
N ALA A 343 -7.84 18.37 -0.90
CA ALA A 343 -8.31 17.14 -0.26
C ALA A 343 -9.40 17.38 0.79
N GLN A 344 -9.30 18.48 1.56
CA GLN A 344 -10.33 18.90 2.51
C GLN A 344 -11.62 19.31 1.81
N ARG A 345 -11.54 20.11 0.72
CA ARG A 345 -12.70 20.54 -0.07
C ARG A 345 -13.41 19.34 -0.70
N HIS A 346 -12.64 18.41 -1.28
CA HIS A 346 -13.17 17.19 -1.90
C HIS A 346 -13.90 16.32 -0.87
N HIS A 347 -13.27 16.07 0.29
CA HIS A 347 -13.88 15.30 1.38
C HIS A 347 -15.19 15.93 1.86
N TYR A 348 -15.19 17.24 2.14
CA TYR A 348 -16.38 17.96 2.56
C TYR A 348 -17.48 17.92 1.50
N ARG A 349 -17.17 18.08 0.22
CA ARG A 349 -18.13 17.95 -0.89
C ARG A 349 -18.78 16.58 -0.87
N ARG A 350 -18.00 15.53 -0.68
CA ARG A 350 -18.53 14.16 -0.60
C ARG A 350 -19.47 13.95 0.59
N LEU A 351 -19.12 14.46 1.76
CA LEU A 351 -19.99 14.41 2.95
C LEU A 351 -21.29 15.18 2.74
N ARG A 352 -21.21 16.39 2.15
CA ARG A 352 -22.37 17.21 1.80
C ARG A 352 -23.30 16.48 0.82
N GLU A 353 -22.74 15.84 -0.20
CA GLU A 353 -23.50 15.08 -1.19
C GLU A 353 -24.27 13.93 -0.53
N ILE A 354 -23.62 13.15 0.35
CA ILE A 354 -24.29 12.08 1.09
C ILE A 354 -25.45 12.61 1.93
N CYS A 355 -25.24 13.70 2.66
CA CYS A 355 -26.33 14.33 3.42
C CYS A 355 -27.49 14.81 2.52
N LYS A 356 -27.17 15.31 1.31
CA LYS A 356 -28.17 15.78 0.33
C LYS A 356 -28.96 14.62 -0.28
N THR A 357 -28.30 13.54 -0.67
CA THR A 357 -28.93 12.38 -1.32
C THR A 357 -29.74 11.50 -0.34
N HIS A 358 -29.49 11.63 0.97
CA HIS A 358 -30.17 10.85 2.02
C HIS A 358 -31.05 11.73 2.92
N GLN A 359 -31.73 12.72 2.35
CA GLN A 359 -32.61 13.65 3.11
C GLN A 359 -33.81 12.95 3.75
N THR A 360 -34.38 11.97 3.06
CA THR A 360 -35.54 11.19 3.52
C THR A 360 -35.15 9.91 4.27
N ALA A 361 -33.87 9.49 4.20
CA ALA A 361 -33.41 8.28 4.83
C ALA A 361 -33.47 8.36 6.37
N SER A 362 -33.56 7.21 7.05
CA SER A 362 -33.46 7.17 8.52
C SER A 362 -32.07 7.62 9.01
N GLN A 363 -32.01 8.09 10.25
CA GLN A 363 -30.75 8.50 10.87
C GLN A 363 -29.69 7.37 10.86
N ALA A 364 -30.11 6.13 11.09
CA ALA A 364 -29.25 4.95 11.09
C ALA A 364 -28.59 4.75 9.71
N VAL A 365 -29.37 4.83 8.65
CA VAL A 365 -28.88 4.70 7.27
C VAL A 365 -27.87 5.82 6.95
N LEU A 366 -28.15 7.05 7.35
CA LEU A 366 -27.21 8.17 7.13
C LEU A 366 -25.90 7.95 7.87
N ILE A 367 -25.93 7.48 9.13
CA ILE A 367 -24.74 7.14 9.92
C ILE A 367 -23.91 6.04 9.20
N ASP A 368 -24.56 4.98 8.74
CA ASP A 368 -23.87 3.88 8.06
C ASP A 368 -23.22 4.31 6.74
N ARG A 369 -23.80 5.27 6.03
CA ARG A 369 -23.22 5.85 4.79
C ARG A 369 -22.05 6.79 5.07
N LEU A 370 -22.13 7.62 6.11
CA LEU A 370 -21.08 8.59 6.46
C LEU A 370 -19.89 7.93 7.16
N LYS A 371 -20.12 6.96 8.03
CA LYS A 371 -19.09 6.31 8.86
C LYS A 371 -17.89 5.78 8.10
N PRO A 372 -18.01 5.02 6.99
CA PRO A 372 -16.85 4.53 6.25
C PRO A 372 -16.07 5.64 5.57
N ILE A 373 -16.74 6.71 5.13
CA ILE A 373 -16.11 7.86 4.46
C ILE A 373 -15.28 8.67 5.46
N ILE A 374 -15.86 9.01 6.62
CA ILE A 374 -15.15 9.72 7.70
C ILE A 374 -13.95 8.91 8.19
N ARG A 375 -14.17 7.63 8.52
CA ARG A 375 -13.10 6.74 9.00
C ARG A 375 -12.00 6.53 7.97
N GLY A 376 -12.35 6.33 6.71
CA GLY A 376 -11.40 6.13 5.61
C GLY A 376 -10.48 7.35 5.43
N TRP A 377 -11.08 8.55 5.38
CA TRP A 377 -10.33 9.80 5.22
C TRP A 377 -9.46 10.11 6.44
N ALA A 378 -10.01 10.01 7.65
CA ALA A 378 -9.25 10.24 8.87
C ALA A 378 -8.08 9.24 9.02
N ASN A 379 -8.30 7.96 8.71
CA ASN A 379 -7.23 6.96 8.72
C ASN A 379 -6.13 7.26 7.70
N TYR A 380 -6.47 7.79 6.51
CA TYR A 380 -5.47 8.14 5.50
C TYR A 380 -4.48 9.17 6.03
N TYR A 381 -4.97 10.22 6.71
CA TYR A 381 -4.18 11.32 7.24
C TYR A 381 -3.73 11.15 8.71
N SER A 382 -3.92 9.97 9.29
CA SER A 382 -3.59 9.72 10.71
C SER A 382 -2.08 9.67 11.01
N ASN A 383 -1.23 9.83 10.02
CA ASN A 383 0.23 9.80 10.17
C ASN A 383 0.89 11.20 10.20
N VAL A 384 0.11 12.27 10.04
CA VAL A 384 0.58 13.66 9.94
C VAL A 384 -0.17 14.59 10.90
N CYS A 385 0.13 15.89 10.87
CA CYS A 385 -0.45 16.91 11.75
C CYS A 385 -1.90 17.25 11.37
N SER A 386 -2.84 16.31 11.59
CA SER A 386 -4.22 16.42 11.08
C SER A 386 -5.26 16.82 12.11
N LYS A 387 -4.94 16.91 13.42
CA LYS A 387 -5.93 17.14 14.47
C LYS A 387 -6.75 18.43 14.27
N ALA A 388 -6.10 19.55 14.01
CA ALA A 388 -6.80 20.81 13.72
C ALA A 388 -7.74 20.69 12.52
N THR A 389 -7.30 20.00 11.44
CA THR A 389 -8.12 19.75 10.27
C THR A 389 -9.30 18.82 10.59
N TYR A 390 -9.13 17.83 11.46
CA TYR A 390 -10.21 16.95 11.90
C TYR A 390 -11.29 17.71 12.64
N THR A 391 -10.91 18.59 13.56
CA THR A 391 -11.88 19.48 14.27
C THR A 391 -12.68 20.34 13.29
N VAL A 392 -12.00 20.93 12.30
CA VAL A 392 -12.70 21.73 11.25
C VAL A 392 -13.68 20.86 10.46
N MET A 393 -13.31 19.63 10.09
CA MET A 393 -14.22 18.73 9.36
C MET A 393 -15.39 18.26 10.23
N ASP A 394 -15.17 17.98 11.50
CA ASP A 394 -16.24 17.61 12.45
C ASP A 394 -17.25 18.76 12.65
N ASN A 395 -16.78 20.00 12.75
CA ASN A 395 -17.66 21.19 12.82
C ASN A 395 -18.47 21.38 11.52
N ARG A 396 -17.84 21.19 10.37
CA ARG A 396 -18.52 21.30 9.06
C ARG A 396 -19.59 20.23 8.87
N ILE A 397 -19.32 18.97 9.25
CA ILE A 397 -20.33 17.91 9.16
C ILE A 397 -21.44 18.10 10.19
N TYR A 398 -21.11 18.53 11.42
CA TYR A 398 -22.11 18.89 12.42
C TYR A 398 -23.12 19.90 11.87
N SER A 399 -22.67 20.98 11.25
CA SER A 399 -23.56 21.99 10.64
C SER A 399 -24.47 21.37 9.55
N LYS A 400 -23.98 20.42 8.76
CA LYS A 400 -24.80 19.72 7.75
C LYS A 400 -25.82 18.78 8.37
N LEU A 401 -25.43 18.03 9.40
CA LEU A 401 -26.35 17.14 10.14
C LEU A 401 -27.44 17.93 10.87
N ARG A 402 -27.09 19.10 11.42
CA ARG A 402 -28.06 20.02 12.03
C ARG A 402 -29.07 20.54 10.99
N ALA A 403 -28.61 20.94 9.81
CA ALA A 403 -29.51 21.37 8.72
C ALA A 403 -30.42 20.21 8.25
N TRP A 404 -29.86 18.99 8.13
CA TRP A 404 -30.58 17.77 7.77
C TRP A 404 -31.68 17.45 8.79
N SER A 405 -31.42 17.54 10.10
CA SER A 405 -32.39 17.26 11.17
C SER A 405 -33.47 18.35 11.26
N ARG A 406 -33.14 19.64 11.08
CA ARG A 406 -34.10 20.75 11.05
C ARG A 406 -35.10 20.60 9.90
N ARG A 407 -34.65 20.24 8.70
CA ARG A 407 -35.52 20.01 7.56
C ARG A 407 -36.59 18.93 7.83
N ARG A 408 -36.25 17.92 8.63
CA ARG A 408 -37.17 16.82 8.98
C ARG A 408 -38.21 17.19 10.04
N HIS A 409 -37.94 18.23 10.81
CA HIS A 409 -38.77 18.70 11.92
C HIS A 409 -38.79 20.22 11.94
N SER A 410 -39.41 20.81 10.91
CA SER A 410 -39.52 22.26 10.75
C SER A 410 -40.22 22.92 11.94
N ASN A 411 -41.23 22.25 12.52
CA ASN A 411 -42.05 22.73 13.62
C ASN A 411 -41.49 22.45 15.02
N LYS A 412 -40.26 21.89 15.14
CA LYS A 412 -39.65 21.58 16.43
C LYS A 412 -38.53 22.57 16.74
N ASN A 413 -38.40 22.92 18.02
CA ASN A 413 -37.35 23.80 18.49
C ASN A 413 -35.96 23.11 18.45
N ARG A 414 -34.90 23.90 18.62
CA ARG A 414 -33.53 23.44 18.55
C ARG A 414 -33.16 22.41 19.62
N HIS A 415 -33.71 22.57 20.82
CA HIS A 415 -33.47 21.67 21.94
C HIS A 415 -34.04 20.28 21.68
N TRP A 416 -35.29 20.18 21.25
CA TRP A 416 -35.92 18.92 20.90
C TRP A 416 -35.16 18.17 19.81
N ILE A 417 -34.73 18.88 18.76
CA ILE A 417 -33.94 18.29 17.67
C ILE A 417 -32.60 17.75 18.22
N ALA A 418 -31.93 18.50 19.09
CA ALA A 418 -30.68 18.06 19.71
C ALA A 418 -30.88 16.78 20.55
N CYS A 419 -31.88 16.76 21.44
CA CYS A 419 -32.17 15.59 22.27
C CYS A 419 -32.54 14.33 21.44
N LYS A 420 -33.25 14.54 20.30
CA LYS A 420 -33.64 13.43 19.41
C LYS A 420 -32.48 12.84 18.65
N TYR A 421 -31.56 13.65 18.10
CA TYR A 421 -30.57 13.26 17.12
C TYR A 421 -29.14 13.16 17.67
N TRP A 422 -28.87 13.75 18.83
CA TRP A 422 -27.55 13.69 19.46
C TRP A 422 -27.63 13.10 20.85
N LEU A 423 -26.55 12.42 21.20
CA LEU A 423 -26.32 11.90 22.56
C LEU A 423 -25.03 12.50 23.10
N VAL A 424 -24.97 12.67 24.41
CA VAL A 424 -23.71 13.00 25.09
C VAL A 424 -22.76 11.82 24.96
N GLY A 425 -21.60 12.04 24.38
CA GLY A 425 -20.56 11.02 24.20
C GLY A 425 -19.66 10.88 25.43
N VAL A 426 -18.82 9.86 25.42
CA VAL A 426 -17.74 9.72 26.39
C VAL A 426 -16.80 10.94 26.23
N GLY A 427 -16.63 11.73 27.30
CA GLY A 427 -15.88 12.99 27.26
C GLY A 427 -16.74 14.26 27.11
N GLY A 428 -18.08 14.17 27.28
CA GLY A 428 -18.99 15.32 27.38
C GLY A 428 -19.42 15.96 26.05
N GLY A 429 -18.92 15.47 24.90
CA GLY A 429 -19.27 16.03 23.58
C GLY A 429 -20.54 15.46 22.98
N TRP A 430 -21.23 16.24 22.13
CA TRP A 430 -22.42 15.82 21.40
C TRP A 430 -22.07 14.96 20.20
N VAL A 431 -22.62 13.73 20.15
CA VAL A 431 -22.41 12.76 19.06
C VAL A 431 -23.72 12.48 18.35
N PHE A 432 -23.76 12.60 17.03
CA PHE A 432 -24.91 12.23 16.22
C PHE A 432 -25.13 10.71 16.31
N ALA A 433 -26.27 10.27 16.86
CA ALA A 433 -26.48 8.88 17.21
C ALA A 433 -27.95 8.45 17.13
N ALA A 434 -28.18 7.30 16.49
CA ALA A 434 -29.49 6.67 16.38
C ALA A 434 -29.67 5.59 17.46
N ARG A 435 -30.76 5.65 18.21
CA ARG A 435 -31.20 4.59 19.13
C ARG A 435 -32.00 3.57 18.34
N LEU A 436 -31.57 2.33 18.35
CA LEU A 436 -32.25 1.18 17.77
C LEU A 436 -32.53 0.15 18.88
N PRO A 437 -33.53 -0.74 18.73
CA PRO A 437 -33.74 -1.83 19.69
C PRO A 437 -32.43 -2.61 19.96
N GLY A 438 -32.01 -2.68 21.21
CA GLY A 438 -30.77 -3.34 21.65
C GLY A 438 -29.44 -2.73 21.18
N LYS A 439 -29.44 -1.60 20.42
CA LYS A 439 -28.21 -1.05 19.82
C LYS A 439 -28.27 0.45 19.62
N THR A 440 -27.20 1.13 19.97
CA THR A 440 -26.99 2.56 19.63
C THR A 440 -25.95 2.70 18.55
N LEU A 441 -26.34 3.25 17.40
CA LEU A 441 -25.43 3.60 16.31
C LEU A 441 -24.90 5.03 16.50
N ARG A 442 -23.59 5.19 16.64
CA ARG A 442 -22.93 6.49 16.80
C ARG A 442 -22.13 6.82 15.55
N LEU A 443 -22.22 8.07 15.10
CA LEU A 443 -21.36 8.59 14.03
C LEU A 443 -19.94 8.78 14.57
N VAL A 444 -18.96 8.25 13.84
CA VAL A 444 -17.54 8.43 14.17
C VAL A 444 -17.13 9.86 13.85
N GLN A 445 -16.44 10.52 14.75
CA GLN A 445 -15.82 11.83 14.53
C GLN A 445 -14.38 11.66 14.04
N HIS A 446 -13.92 12.59 13.17
CA HIS A 446 -12.54 12.57 12.67
C HIS A 446 -11.52 12.71 13.82
N ILE A 447 -11.82 13.60 14.78
CA ILE A 447 -10.94 13.91 15.92
C ILE A 447 -10.65 12.67 16.79
N GLN A 448 -11.53 11.67 16.81
CA GLN A 448 -11.33 10.43 17.55
C GLN A 448 -10.22 9.55 16.97
N THR A 449 -9.82 9.80 15.71
CA THR A 449 -8.74 9.03 15.07
C THR A 449 -7.39 9.45 15.67
N PRO A 450 -6.63 8.52 16.28
CA PRO A 450 -5.33 8.82 16.87
C PRO A 450 -4.30 9.13 15.79
N ILE A 451 -3.42 10.09 16.04
CA ILE A 451 -2.27 10.35 15.17
C ILE A 451 -1.12 9.44 15.56
N LYS A 452 -0.64 8.63 14.61
CA LYS A 452 0.49 7.73 14.78
C LYS A 452 1.51 7.96 13.68
N ARG A 453 2.72 8.35 14.03
CA ARG A 453 3.80 8.52 13.04
C ARG A 453 4.03 7.23 12.28
N HIS A 454 4.22 7.37 10.97
CA HIS A 454 4.54 6.25 10.10
C HIS A 454 6.04 6.00 10.09
N ILE A 455 6.44 4.75 10.20
CA ILE A 455 7.83 4.33 10.01
C ILE A 455 7.98 3.93 8.54
N LYS A 456 8.81 4.67 7.81
CA LYS A 456 9.11 4.41 6.39
C LYS A 456 9.68 3.00 6.22
N VAL A 457 9.34 2.35 5.10
CA VAL A 457 10.01 1.11 4.69
C VAL A 457 11.52 1.36 4.55
N GLN A 458 12.32 0.42 5.06
CA GLN A 458 13.77 0.54 4.99
C GLN A 458 14.24 0.34 3.55
N SER A 459 14.99 1.30 3.03
CA SER A 459 15.72 1.27 1.75
C SER A 459 15.13 0.32 0.69
N THR A 460 15.90 -0.70 0.32
CA THR A 460 15.59 -1.71 -0.71
C THR A 460 14.76 -2.89 -0.20
N ARG A 461 14.29 -2.87 1.05
CA ARG A 461 13.45 -3.94 1.60
C ARG A 461 12.24 -4.24 0.71
N SER A 462 11.96 -5.52 0.51
CA SER A 462 10.82 -6.03 -0.24
C SER A 462 10.12 -7.17 0.51
N PRO A 463 8.80 -7.36 0.40
CA PRO A 463 8.12 -8.51 0.99
C PRO A 463 8.68 -9.88 0.53
N TYR A 464 9.47 -9.88 -0.53
CA TYR A 464 10.12 -11.08 -1.07
C TYR A 464 11.55 -11.29 -0.55
N ASP A 465 12.13 -10.40 0.27
CA ASP A 465 13.50 -10.49 0.77
C ASP A 465 13.74 -11.66 1.74
N GLY A 466 12.69 -12.16 2.35
CA GLY A 466 12.72 -13.29 3.26
C GLY A 466 12.64 -12.91 4.72
N ASP A 467 12.76 -11.63 5.08
CA ASP A 467 12.53 -11.16 6.45
C ASP A 467 11.04 -11.09 6.74
N TRP A 468 10.44 -12.27 6.91
CA TRP A 468 9.01 -12.38 7.16
C TRP A 468 8.60 -11.78 8.52
N VAL A 469 9.52 -11.66 9.49
CA VAL A 469 9.24 -11.02 10.78
C VAL A 469 8.99 -9.53 10.60
N TYR A 470 9.88 -8.82 9.91
CA TYR A 470 9.73 -7.42 9.58
C TYR A 470 8.43 -7.17 8.80
N TRP A 471 8.16 -7.96 7.76
CA TRP A 471 6.99 -7.79 6.91
C TRP A 471 5.68 -8.23 7.57
N ALA A 472 5.69 -9.25 8.44
CA ALA A 472 4.52 -9.62 9.22
C ALA A 472 4.10 -8.50 10.19
N ARG A 473 5.06 -7.76 10.75
CA ARG A 473 4.78 -6.58 11.58
C ARG A 473 4.19 -5.41 10.78
N ARG A 474 4.62 -5.22 9.54
CA ARG A 474 4.11 -4.17 8.64
C ARG A 474 2.81 -4.54 7.95
N MET A 475 2.65 -5.79 7.57
CA MET A 475 1.50 -6.32 6.83
C MET A 475 0.54 -7.03 7.79
N ALA A 476 -0.78 -6.89 7.59
CA ALA A 476 -1.78 -7.57 8.40
C ALA A 476 -1.73 -9.10 8.29
N HIS A 477 -1.29 -9.61 7.12
CA HIS A 477 -1.23 -11.04 6.82
C HIS A 477 0.06 -11.38 6.07
N HIS A 478 0.72 -12.45 6.48
CA HIS A 478 1.89 -13.00 5.78
C HIS A 478 1.57 -14.42 5.28
N PRO A 479 1.91 -14.80 4.03
CA PRO A 479 1.51 -16.09 3.46
C PRO A 479 2.08 -17.32 4.19
N THR A 480 3.24 -17.17 4.82
CA THR A 480 3.94 -18.29 5.48
C THR A 480 3.57 -18.47 6.94
N ILE A 481 2.91 -17.50 7.58
CA ILE A 481 2.57 -17.55 9.01
C ILE A 481 1.07 -17.47 9.27
N LYS A 482 0.65 -18.02 10.40
CA LYS A 482 -0.76 -17.95 10.83
C LYS A 482 -1.13 -16.50 11.20
N PRO A 483 -2.39 -16.04 10.97
CA PRO A 483 -2.84 -14.72 11.38
C PRO A 483 -2.63 -14.43 12.88
N THR A 484 -2.82 -15.45 13.74
CA THR A 484 -2.55 -15.37 15.18
C THR A 484 -1.08 -15.07 15.44
N VAL A 485 -0.16 -15.81 14.81
CA VAL A 485 1.29 -15.57 14.94
C VAL A 485 1.67 -14.19 14.41
N SER A 486 1.09 -13.74 13.29
CA SER A 486 1.32 -12.40 12.75
C SER A 486 0.89 -11.30 13.74
N ARG A 487 -0.24 -11.48 14.42
CA ARG A 487 -0.71 -10.56 15.47
C ARG A 487 0.22 -10.55 16.69
N LEU A 488 0.67 -11.74 17.14
CA LEU A 488 1.61 -11.87 18.24
C LEU A 488 2.96 -11.24 17.92
N LEU A 489 3.53 -11.50 16.74
CA LEU A 489 4.75 -10.84 16.28
C LEU A 489 4.63 -9.31 16.28
N LYS A 490 3.48 -8.79 15.86
CA LYS A 490 3.21 -7.36 15.89
C LYS A 490 3.11 -6.83 17.32
N ARG A 491 2.38 -7.50 18.21
CA ARG A 491 2.22 -7.13 19.62
C ARG A 491 3.54 -7.16 20.38
N GLN A 492 4.33 -8.22 20.17
CA GLN A 492 5.61 -8.47 20.85
C GLN A 492 6.80 -7.80 20.15
N SER A 493 6.56 -6.93 19.14
CA SER A 493 7.62 -6.24 18.39
C SER A 493 8.66 -7.18 17.76
N GLY A 494 8.23 -8.41 17.37
CA GLY A 494 9.10 -9.43 16.76
C GLY A 494 10.03 -10.12 17.76
N LYS A 495 9.75 -10.05 19.06
CA LYS A 495 10.56 -10.67 20.12
C LYS A 495 9.80 -11.82 20.79
N CYS A 496 10.53 -12.78 21.31
CA CYS A 496 10.00 -13.85 22.14
C CYS A 496 9.43 -13.31 23.45
N ALA A 497 8.24 -13.75 23.90
CA ALA A 497 7.64 -13.29 25.13
C ALA A 497 8.39 -13.76 26.39
N TYR A 498 9.24 -14.79 26.28
CA TYR A 498 10.02 -15.33 27.40
C TYR A 498 11.42 -14.72 27.50
N CYS A 499 12.25 -14.86 26.45
CA CYS A 499 13.64 -14.42 26.50
C CYS A 499 13.87 -13.02 25.90
N CYS A 500 12.84 -12.34 25.42
CA CYS A 500 12.89 -11.02 24.79
C CYS A 500 13.82 -10.91 23.56
N SER A 501 14.46 -12.00 23.13
CA SER A 501 15.29 -12.03 21.92
C SER A 501 14.45 -11.96 20.66
N PRO A 502 14.96 -11.33 19.57
CA PRO A 502 14.23 -11.25 18.31
C PRO A 502 14.08 -12.63 17.68
N PHE A 503 12.98 -12.83 16.96
CA PHE A 503 12.81 -14.00 16.09
C PHE A 503 13.52 -13.79 14.76
N TYR A 504 14.24 -14.82 14.30
CA TYR A 504 14.89 -14.88 12.98
C TYR A 504 14.11 -15.82 12.03
N PRO A 505 14.31 -15.73 10.70
CA PRO A 505 13.61 -16.59 9.73
C PRO A 505 13.79 -18.09 9.93
N GLU A 506 14.90 -18.49 10.52
CA GLU A 506 15.28 -19.89 10.79
C GLU A 506 14.69 -20.43 12.09
N ASP A 507 14.25 -19.54 12.98
CA ASP A 507 13.75 -19.91 14.29
C ASP A 507 12.46 -20.73 14.20
N ARG A 508 12.38 -21.72 15.05
CA ARG A 508 11.13 -22.42 15.34
C ARG A 508 10.45 -21.73 16.50
N TRP A 509 9.17 -21.42 16.35
CA TRP A 509 8.36 -20.79 17.40
C TRP A 509 7.06 -21.55 17.61
N GLU A 510 6.51 -21.37 18.81
CA GLU A 510 5.22 -21.91 19.22
C GLU A 510 4.35 -20.86 19.90
N VAL A 511 3.03 -21.02 19.78
CA VAL A 511 2.07 -20.18 20.48
C VAL A 511 1.82 -20.82 21.82
N HIS A 512 2.13 -20.10 22.88
CA HIS A 512 1.95 -20.50 24.27
C HIS A 512 0.68 -19.88 24.85
N HIS A 513 -0.10 -20.66 25.60
CA HIS A 513 -1.26 -20.19 26.38
C HIS A 513 -0.78 -19.85 27.79
N LEU A 514 -0.89 -18.59 28.17
CA LEU A 514 -0.35 -18.07 29.45
C LEU A 514 -1.06 -18.70 30.65
N ASP A 515 -2.37 -18.99 30.55
CA ASP A 515 -3.18 -19.67 31.54
C ASP A 515 -3.08 -21.21 31.45
N ARG A 516 -2.23 -21.74 30.55
CA ARG A 516 -2.08 -23.19 30.29
C ARG A 516 -3.33 -23.91 29.77
N ASN A 517 -4.43 -23.20 29.54
CA ASN A 517 -5.62 -23.75 28.94
C ASN A 517 -5.54 -23.73 27.41
N PRO A 518 -5.36 -24.87 26.71
CA PRO A 518 -5.20 -24.93 25.27
C PRO A 518 -6.45 -24.47 24.49
N ASN A 519 -7.61 -24.39 25.16
CA ASN A 519 -8.87 -23.96 24.57
C ASN A 519 -9.12 -22.44 24.70
N ASN A 520 -8.33 -21.74 25.52
CA ASN A 520 -8.47 -20.29 25.68
C ASN A 520 -7.65 -19.52 24.66
N TYR A 521 -8.26 -19.21 23.52
CA TYR A 521 -7.67 -18.42 22.43
C TYR A 521 -7.85 -16.90 22.58
N HIS A 522 -8.20 -16.41 23.77
CA HIS A 522 -8.29 -14.97 23.99
C HIS A 522 -6.94 -14.30 23.68
N PRO A 523 -6.91 -13.16 22.95
CA PRO A 523 -5.66 -12.55 22.52
C PRO A 523 -4.68 -12.22 23.65
N SER A 524 -5.16 -11.82 24.82
CA SER A 524 -4.30 -11.51 26.00
C SER A 524 -3.65 -12.77 26.59
N ASN A 525 -4.26 -13.94 26.39
CA ASN A 525 -3.78 -15.22 26.90
C ASN A 525 -2.70 -15.87 26.02
N LEU A 526 -2.38 -15.31 24.85
CA LEU A 526 -1.45 -15.93 23.90
C LEU A 526 -0.11 -15.21 23.88
N GLY A 527 0.99 -15.95 24.00
CA GLY A 527 2.37 -15.51 23.79
C GLY A 527 3.03 -16.30 22.65
N LEU A 528 3.95 -15.66 21.91
CA LEU A 528 4.79 -16.34 20.94
C LEU A 528 6.18 -16.54 21.55
N LEU A 529 6.64 -17.78 21.62
CA LEU A 529 7.95 -18.13 22.16
C LEU A 529 8.78 -18.85 21.10
N HIS A 530 10.12 -18.78 21.24
CA HIS A 530 10.99 -19.73 20.56
C HIS A 530 10.64 -21.15 21.05
N ARG A 531 10.81 -22.15 20.18
CA ARG A 531 10.50 -23.53 20.57
C ARG A 531 11.27 -23.97 21.82
N HIS A 532 12.56 -23.69 21.89
CA HIS A 532 13.37 -24.01 23.07
C HIS A 532 12.90 -23.27 24.33
N CYS A 533 12.44 -22.01 24.22
CA CYS A 533 11.83 -21.29 25.33
C CYS A 533 10.50 -21.88 25.76
N HIS A 534 9.69 -22.31 24.78
CA HIS A 534 8.42 -23.00 25.05
C HIS A 534 8.66 -24.34 25.77
N ASP A 535 9.65 -25.12 25.30
CA ASP A 535 10.05 -26.38 25.94
C ASP A 535 10.56 -26.12 27.37
N LEU A 536 11.34 -25.06 27.63
CA LEU A 536 11.76 -24.67 28.97
C LEU A 536 10.59 -24.30 29.90
N VAL A 537 9.64 -23.51 29.43
CA VAL A 537 8.43 -23.15 30.22
C VAL A 537 7.61 -24.39 30.61
N HIS A 538 7.64 -25.44 29.79
CA HIS A 538 6.96 -26.69 30.07
C HIS A 538 7.79 -27.73 30.85
N SER A 539 9.14 -27.63 30.80
CA SER A 539 10.03 -28.52 31.54
C SER A 539 10.32 -28.06 32.97
N CYS A 540 10.14 -26.76 33.29
CA CYS A 540 10.22 -26.24 34.65
C CYS A 540 8.95 -26.56 35.48
N LEU A 541 8.38 -27.77 35.36
CA LEU A 541 7.09 -28.15 35.93
C LEU A 541 7.17 -28.71 37.36
N ASP A 542 8.35 -28.68 38.03
CA ASP A 542 8.49 -29.17 39.42
C ASP A 542 8.70 -28.10 40.49
N ASP A 543 8.80 -26.80 40.13
CA ASP A 543 8.88 -25.72 41.11
C ASP A 543 7.71 -24.72 40.94
N SER A 544 6.68 -24.91 41.76
CA SER A 544 5.64 -23.95 42.06
C SER A 544 6.29 -22.66 42.62
N HIS A 545 5.86 -21.51 42.08
CA HIS A 545 6.22 -20.14 42.47
C HIS A 545 7.51 -19.57 41.86
N ARG A 546 7.38 -18.99 40.66
CA ARG A 546 8.12 -17.77 40.22
C ARG A 546 7.70 -17.34 38.84
N PHE A 547 6.58 -16.65 38.73
CA PHE A 547 6.22 -15.84 37.56
C PHE A 547 5.51 -14.57 38.01
N VAL A 548 6.18 -13.78 38.85
CA VAL A 548 5.89 -12.35 39.04
C VAL A 548 7.22 -11.69 39.36
N GLU A 549 8.05 -11.44 38.36
CA GLU A 549 9.08 -10.43 38.44
C GLU A 549 9.06 -9.58 37.18
N LYS A 550 8.97 -8.27 37.41
CA LYS A 550 8.96 -7.24 36.38
C LYS A 550 10.25 -7.26 35.56
N PRO A 551 10.25 -6.80 34.28
CA PRO A 551 11.42 -6.88 33.37
C PRO A 551 12.62 -6.00 33.73
N ASP A 552 12.64 -5.29 34.86
CA ASP A 552 13.63 -4.25 35.12
C ASP A 552 14.88 -4.69 35.94
N GLU A 553 15.02 -5.94 36.35
CA GLU A 553 16.15 -6.38 37.18
C GLU A 553 17.12 -7.40 36.59
N LEU A 554 17.10 -7.61 35.25
CA LEU A 554 18.16 -8.39 34.58
C LEU A 554 19.14 -7.46 33.84
N LYS A 555 19.82 -6.61 34.58
CA LYS A 555 21.14 -6.08 34.23
C LYS A 555 22.19 -6.94 34.91
N ASP A 556 23.12 -7.45 34.10
CA ASP A 556 24.33 -8.18 34.44
C ASP A 556 24.19 -9.65 34.87
N SER A 557 24.27 -10.51 33.84
CA SER A 557 25.17 -11.69 33.88
C SER A 557 25.22 -12.34 32.49
N ARG A 558 26.26 -12.04 31.75
CA ARG A 558 26.67 -12.80 30.56
C ARG A 558 27.40 -14.05 31.03
N PRO A 559 27.05 -15.26 30.60
CA PRO A 559 28.00 -16.36 30.66
C PRO A 559 29.02 -16.20 29.53
N VAL A 560 30.25 -15.96 29.90
CA VAL A 560 31.43 -16.06 29.05
C VAL A 560 31.62 -17.54 28.75
N LEU A 561 31.35 -17.98 27.54
CA LEU A 561 31.83 -19.26 27.03
C LEU A 561 33.28 -19.06 26.62
N GLN A 562 34.21 -19.55 27.43
CA GLN A 562 35.60 -19.75 27.04
C GLN A 562 35.70 -20.88 26.01
N PRO A 563 36.52 -20.74 24.97
CA PRO A 563 36.82 -21.85 24.07
C PRO A 563 37.80 -22.79 24.77
N SER A 564 37.41 -24.04 24.91
CA SER A 564 38.32 -25.11 25.34
C SER A 564 39.28 -25.43 24.23
N LEU A 565 40.55 -25.03 24.43
CA LEU A 565 41.70 -25.59 23.76
C LEU A 565 41.89 -27.05 24.22
N ARG A 566 41.70 -28.01 23.34
CA ARG A 566 42.38 -29.32 23.43
C ARG A 566 43.05 -29.57 22.10
N GLY A 567 44.37 -29.48 22.16
CA GLY A 567 45.24 -30.00 21.14
C GLY A 567 45.27 -31.52 21.23
N ASP A 568 45.34 -32.14 20.09
CA ASP A 568 45.79 -33.52 19.95
C ASP A 568 47.18 -33.54 19.28
N PRO A 569 48.12 -34.34 19.78
CA PRO A 569 49.38 -34.55 19.10
C PRO A 569 49.34 -35.86 18.30
N GLN A 570 49.99 -35.84 17.16
CA GLN A 570 50.54 -37.00 16.40
C GLN A 570 49.58 -37.78 15.49
N ALA A 571 49.64 -37.63 14.22
CA ALA A 571 50.35 -38.46 13.20
C ALA A 571 50.15 -37.81 11.83
#